data_e7c3986042f84b860827115027e6a4c8
#
_entry.id   e7c3986042f84b860827115027e6a4c8
#
_cell.length_a   1.000
_cell.length_b   1.000
_cell.length_c   1.000
_cell.angle_alpha   90.00
_cell.angle_beta   90.00
_cell.angle_gamma   90.00
#
_symmetry.space_group_name_H-M   'P 1'
#
loop_
_entity.id
_entity.type
_entity.pdbx_description
1 polymer ?
#
loop_
_entity_poly.entity_id
_entity_poly.type
_entity_poly.pdbx_seq_one_letter_code
_entity_poly.pdbx_strand_id
1 'polypeptide(L)'
;MRRRGCIYAVLFAAMLLCGCSGSKDKQTGQTVQNRHKVEEDAQINVNEGTEADLTGIIPEETVTLRVYSQLSGYYGEQKGWFAKILLDKFNVKLDFIYDGSEGFYEQQAERGDLGDIIIWGTDSDQYHSAIENGFLLDWEKNGVLDNYGVYMKEHMGKALGKNRKNSGGHIYGFGYDVASESGEFGDFDYHPDIRWDLYEQIGKPEVNELEDYADVLKQMKEACPVSDTGRETYGVSLFADWDGDMMMFAKSTCTNFFGMDEFGVGLYNVSDGSFEGCLEENGSYIRVLRFYNELYRNGLLDPESRTQGYEGCIEDYQDGAAFFCIFGWLAAPQYNSVNHTADGKIMLTLAAKNQNTLVYGLNENGGNRLWTIGSKTKYPELVMAVINWLCTPEGRLTTEYGPKGTGWDYDLEKNTCLLEAGYQALKGETIEMPEDSGFTGAWQDGIPQFNNTTWTINTTNPESNGQTYSYTSWPNVIKMSVSDIEKSWREETGAVSAKEYLTGFKYSVSKPNTYTASTKPDNLGEKWGKVTEIIRNGSWDSVFAETEKEFAQRIARMRRDADRAGYKECARWCRREAALRKASEE
;
A
#
# COMPACT_ATOMS: atom_id res chain seq x y z
N MET A 1 9.52 30.23 5.10
CA MET A 1 8.69 29.45 6.03
C MET A 1 8.31 28.15 5.32
N ARG A 2 8.91 27.04 5.72
CA ARG A 2 8.82 25.77 4.97
C ARG A 2 7.62 24.98 5.46
N ARG A 3 6.63 24.80 4.60
CA ARG A 3 5.55 23.81 4.80
C ARG A 3 6.11 22.43 4.46
N ARG A 4 6.15 21.55 5.43
CA ARG A 4 6.40 20.12 5.22
C ARG A 4 5.03 19.46 5.04
N GLY A 5 4.71 19.09 3.79
CA GLY A 5 3.64 18.15 3.52
C GLY A 5 4.12 16.73 3.81
N CYS A 6 3.34 15.96 4.53
CA CYS A 6 3.59 14.53 4.72
C CYS A 6 3.37 13.81 3.39
N ILE A 7 4.43 13.32 2.82
CA ILE A 7 4.41 12.43 1.66
C ILE A 7 4.50 11.02 2.23
N TYR A 8 3.44 10.25 2.07
CA TYR A 8 3.50 8.79 2.23
C TYR A 8 4.22 8.23 0.98
N ALA A 9 5.52 8.06 1.10
CA ALA A 9 6.30 7.33 0.14
C ALA A 9 6.41 5.89 0.63
N VAL A 10 5.73 4.97 -0.04
CA VAL A 10 6.04 3.55 0.06
C VAL A 10 7.34 3.36 -0.73
N LEU A 11 8.46 3.36 -0.02
CA LEU A 11 9.77 3.04 -0.55
C LEU A 11 9.95 1.51 -0.49
N PHE A 12 9.90 0.86 -1.64
CA PHE A 12 10.54 -0.44 -1.81
C PHE A 12 12.06 -0.19 -1.80
N ALA A 13 12.71 -0.50 -0.68
CA ALA A 13 14.16 -0.48 -0.59
C ALA A 13 14.69 -1.81 -1.10
N ALA A 14 15.24 -1.81 -2.32
CA ALA A 14 16.11 -2.88 -2.79
C ALA A 14 17.47 -2.73 -2.10
N MET A 15 17.82 -3.63 -1.18
CA MET A 15 19.17 -3.73 -0.65
C MET A 15 20.02 -4.62 -1.53
N LEU A 16 21.07 -4.02 -2.10
CA LEU A 16 22.21 -4.69 -2.69
C LEU A 16 23.08 -5.27 -1.56
N LEU A 17 23.21 -6.57 -1.49
CA LEU A 17 24.30 -7.22 -0.77
C LEU A 17 25.17 -7.99 -1.75
N CYS A 18 26.39 -7.48 -1.92
CA CYS A 18 27.51 -8.21 -2.52
C CYS A 18 28.02 -9.29 -1.55
N GLY A 19 28.14 -10.52 -2.00
CA GLY A 19 28.85 -11.57 -1.28
C GLY A 19 29.33 -12.63 -2.25
N CYS A 20 30.65 -12.69 -2.47
CA CYS A 20 31.36 -13.59 -3.37
C CYS A 20 31.57 -15.00 -2.84
N SER A 21 31.73 -15.88 -3.85
CA SER A 21 32.52 -17.13 -3.94
C SER A 21 31.84 -18.43 -3.49
N GLY A 22 31.45 -19.26 -4.39
CA GLY A 22 32.32 -20.25 -5.05
C GLY A 22 32.28 -21.61 -4.38
N SER A 23 31.55 -22.57 -4.94
CA SER A 23 32.09 -23.92 -5.14
C SER A 23 31.12 -24.76 -6.01
N LYS A 24 31.71 -25.40 -7.01
CA LYS A 24 31.03 -26.33 -7.91
C LYS A 24 30.86 -27.66 -7.21
N ASP A 25 29.69 -28.27 -7.32
CA ASP A 25 29.62 -29.71 -7.51
C ASP A 25 28.36 -30.11 -8.31
N LYS A 26 28.62 -30.98 -9.29
CA LYS A 26 27.66 -31.55 -10.21
C LYS A 26 26.91 -32.70 -9.56
N GLN A 27 25.58 -32.70 -9.64
CA GLN A 27 24.86 -33.96 -9.72
C GLN A 27 23.67 -33.85 -10.67
N THR A 28 23.70 -34.77 -11.61
CA THR A 28 22.71 -35.11 -12.64
C THR A 28 21.40 -35.62 -12.04
N GLY A 29 20.28 -35.04 -12.46
CA GLY A 29 18.95 -35.57 -12.16
C GLY A 29 17.95 -35.23 -13.27
N GLN A 30 17.38 -36.22 -13.82
CA GLN A 30 16.59 -36.39 -15.03
C GLN A 30 15.46 -35.36 -15.25
N THR A 31 15.50 -34.78 -16.43
CA THR A 31 14.45 -33.98 -17.06
C THR A 31 13.26 -34.85 -17.45
N VAL A 32 12.08 -34.59 -16.91
CA VAL A 32 10.83 -35.09 -17.49
C VAL A 32 10.28 -34.02 -18.41
N GLN A 33 10.49 -34.21 -19.70
CA GLN A 33 9.85 -33.41 -20.74
C GLN A 33 8.40 -33.90 -20.90
N ASN A 34 7.43 -33.07 -20.50
CA ASN A 34 6.09 -33.16 -21.04
C ASN A 34 5.89 -32.04 -22.06
N ARG A 35 6.12 -32.41 -23.33
CA ARG A 35 5.67 -31.62 -24.48
C ARG A 35 4.17 -31.84 -24.63
N HIS A 36 3.35 -30.83 -24.35
CA HIS A 36 2.03 -30.71 -24.95
C HIS A 36 2.10 -29.75 -26.14
N LYS A 37 1.93 -30.33 -27.32
CA LYS A 37 1.63 -29.65 -28.57
C LYS A 37 0.22 -29.04 -28.39
N VAL A 38 0.12 -27.72 -28.39
CA VAL A 38 -1.17 -27.05 -28.52
C VAL A 38 -1.49 -26.96 -29.99
N GLU A 39 -2.56 -27.60 -30.41
CA GLU A 39 -3.15 -27.42 -31.74
C GLU A 39 -3.78 -26.02 -31.80
N GLU A 40 -3.41 -25.28 -32.84
CA GLU A 40 -4.13 -24.07 -33.27
C GLU A 40 -5.54 -24.52 -33.69
N ASP A 41 -6.54 -24.06 -32.98
CA ASP A 41 -7.89 -23.64 -33.40
C ASP A 41 -8.86 -23.64 -32.19
N ALA A 42 -8.88 -22.52 -31.46
CA ALA A 42 -10.09 -22.09 -30.78
C ALA A 42 -10.10 -20.55 -30.82
N GLN A 43 -10.76 -19.98 -31.80
CA GLN A 43 -11.25 -18.61 -31.72
C GLN A 43 -12.22 -18.56 -30.53
N ILE A 44 -11.72 -18.10 -29.38
CA ILE A 44 -12.54 -17.79 -28.23
C ILE A 44 -13.18 -16.44 -28.55
N ASN A 45 -14.52 -16.43 -28.64
CA ASN A 45 -15.31 -15.21 -28.68
C ASN A 45 -14.95 -14.34 -27.49
N VAL A 46 -14.16 -13.32 -27.72
CA VAL A 46 -13.96 -12.19 -26.81
C VAL A 46 -15.28 -11.45 -26.74
N ASN A 47 -15.71 -11.06 -25.55
CA ASN A 47 -16.93 -10.29 -25.31
C ASN A 47 -16.99 -9.09 -26.27
N GLU A 48 -17.86 -9.17 -27.26
CA GLU A 48 -18.19 -8.06 -28.15
C GLU A 48 -18.81 -6.93 -27.29
N GLY A 49 -18.03 -5.88 -26.98
CA GLY A 49 -18.58 -4.69 -26.33
C GLY A 49 -17.61 -3.81 -25.54
N THR A 50 -16.45 -4.32 -25.11
CA THR A 50 -15.54 -3.60 -24.19
C THR A 50 -14.26 -3.08 -24.87
N GLU A 51 -13.96 -3.48 -26.08
CA GLU A 51 -12.80 -2.98 -26.84
C GLU A 51 -13.18 -1.83 -27.74
N ALA A 52 -12.40 -0.75 -27.69
CA ALA A 52 -12.54 0.35 -28.64
C ALA A 52 -12.20 -0.12 -30.06
N ASP A 53 -13.00 0.30 -31.05
CA ASP A 53 -12.66 0.08 -32.45
C ASP A 53 -11.46 0.96 -32.82
N LEU A 54 -10.29 0.34 -32.96
CA LEU A 54 -9.04 1.01 -33.31
C LEU A 54 -8.84 1.16 -34.81
N THR A 55 -9.83 0.76 -35.63
CA THR A 55 -9.75 0.86 -37.09
C THR A 55 -9.59 2.32 -37.52
N GLY A 56 -8.48 2.61 -38.17
CA GLY A 56 -8.19 3.94 -38.73
C GLY A 56 -7.55 4.94 -37.77
N ILE A 57 -7.38 4.62 -36.48
CA ILE A 57 -6.64 5.49 -35.55
C ILE A 57 -5.19 5.03 -35.31
N ILE A 58 -4.88 3.74 -35.52
CA ILE A 58 -3.50 3.25 -35.47
C ILE A 58 -2.75 3.84 -36.67
N PRO A 59 -1.68 4.62 -36.45
CA PRO A 59 -0.94 5.24 -37.53
C PRO A 59 -0.16 4.23 -38.36
N GLU A 60 -0.02 4.49 -39.66
CA GLU A 60 0.82 3.66 -40.56
C GLU A 60 2.31 3.80 -40.22
N GLU A 61 2.74 5.03 -39.87
CA GLU A 61 4.11 5.30 -39.38
C GLU A 61 4.13 5.39 -37.86
N THR A 62 5.20 4.87 -37.23
CA THR A 62 5.36 4.94 -35.78
C THR A 62 5.33 6.38 -35.27
N VAL A 63 4.48 6.64 -34.32
CA VAL A 63 4.32 7.94 -33.67
C VAL A 63 5.00 7.93 -32.29
N THR A 64 5.69 9.04 -31.98
CA THR A 64 6.21 9.26 -30.63
C THR A 64 5.26 10.15 -29.85
N LEU A 65 4.71 9.63 -28.74
CA LEU A 65 3.90 10.37 -27.77
C LEU A 65 4.79 10.92 -26.66
N ARG A 66 4.68 12.20 -26.37
CA ARG A 66 5.43 12.88 -25.32
C ARG A 66 4.70 12.73 -23.99
N VAL A 67 5.39 12.21 -22.98
CA VAL A 67 4.83 11.98 -21.64
C VAL A 67 5.44 12.97 -20.65
N TYR A 68 4.60 13.82 -20.07
CA TYR A 68 4.96 14.63 -18.92
C TYR A 68 4.42 13.95 -17.66
N SER A 69 5.30 13.41 -16.82
CA SER A 69 4.91 12.84 -15.53
C SER A 69 5.66 13.52 -14.39
N GLN A 70 4.94 14.15 -13.48
CA GLN A 70 5.51 14.72 -12.27
C GLN A 70 5.98 13.65 -11.26
N LEU A 71 5.68 12.39 -11.53
CA LEU A 71 5.98 11.24 -10.65
C LEU A 71 7.15 10.41 -11.16
N SER A 72 7.45 10.49 -12.46
CA SER A 72 8.54 9.74 -13.08
C SER A 72 9.89 10.36 -12.74
N GLY A 73 10.83 9.51 -12.32
CA GLY A 73 12.26 9.87 -12.24
C GLY A 73 13.02 9.55 -13.53
N TYR A 74 12.32 9.19 -14.62
CA TYR A 74 12.88 8.78 -15.89
C TYR A 74 12.75 9.87 -16.93
N TYR A 75 13.78 10.02 -17.77
CA TYR A 75 13.82 10.95 -18.91
C TYR A 75 14.28 10.21 -20.17
N GLY A 76 13.58 10.43 -21.30
CA GLY A 76 13.89 9.81 -22.58
C GLY A 76 12.89 8.74 -23.02
N GLU A 77 13.25 7.99 -24.08
CA GLU A 77 12.38 6.99 -24.70
C GLU A 77 12.20 5.75 -23.82
N GLN A 78 10.95 5.31 -23.57
CA GLN A 78 10.62 4.04 -22.94
C GLN A 78 11.25 2.88 -23.72
N LYS A 79 11.87 1.93 -23.03
CA LYS A 79 12.61 0.82 -23.62
C LYS A 79 11.99 -0.54 -23.26
N GLY A 80 12.62 -1.59 -23.74
CA GLY A 80 12.37 -2.98 -23.37
C GLY A 80 10.98 -3.50 -23.76
N TRP A 81 10.50 -4.48 -23.02
CA TRP A 81 9.27 -5.21 -23.33
C TRP A 81 8.03 -4.32 -23.38
N PHE A 82 7.91 -3.32 -22.51
CA PHE A 82 6.74 -2.43 -22.51
C PHE A 82 6.69 -1.54 -23.76
N ALA A 83 7.84 -1.00 -24.18
CA ALA A 83 7.94 -0.25 -25.43
C ALA A 83 7.52 -1.10 -26.63
N LYS A 84 7.94 -2.39 -26.66
CA LYS A 84 7.55 -3.31 -27.73
C LYS A 84 6.04 -3.59 -27.72
N ILE A 85 5.42 -3.79 -26.57
CA ILE A 85 3.96 -3.99 -26.45
C ILE A 85 3.22 -2.78 -27.03
N LEU A 86 3.61 -1.56 -26.69
CA LEU A 86 2.98 -0.35 -27.21
C LEU A 86 3.20 -0.17 -28.72
N LEU A 87 4.38 -0.54 -29.19
CA LEU A 87 4.66 -0.54 -30.64
C LEU A 87 3.79 -1.56 -31.37
N ASP A 88 3.68 -2.78 -30.87
CA ASP A 88 2.91 -3.85 -31.50
C ASP A 88 1.39 -3.56 -31.47
N LYS A 89 0.86 -3.01 -30.37
CA LYS A 89 -0.59 -2.75 -30.21
C LYS A 89 -1.04 -1.45 -30.89
N PHE A 90 -0.25 -0.40 -30.80
CA PHE A 90 -0.68 0.98 -31.13
C PHE A 90 0.23 1.67 -32.14
N ASN A 91 1.33 1.06 -32.54
CA ASN A 91 2.40 1.66 -33.34
C ASN A 91 2.93 2.98 -32.75
N VAL A 92 3.07 3.02 -31.41
CA VAL A 92 3.56 4.19 -30.67
C VAL A 92 4.82 3.90 -29.89
N LYS A 93 5.63 4.95 -29.70
CA LYS A 93 6.72 5.05 -28.72
C LYS A 93 6.35 6.12 -27.70
N LEU A 94 6.86 5.99 -26.47
CA LEU A 94 6.72 7.01 -25.44
C LEU A 94 8.06 7.70 -25.21
N ASP A 95 8.04 9.02 -25.12
CA ASP A 95 9.21 9.85 -24.78
C ASP A 95 8.88 10.67 -23.51
N PHE A 96 9.54 10.34 -22.39
CA PHE A 96 9.36 11.03 -21.12
C PHE A 96 10.17 12.32 -21.13
N ILE A 97 9.48 13.46 -21.10
CA ILE A 97 10.07 14.78 -21.33
C ILE A 97 10.42 15.56 -20.08
N TYR A 98 9.98 15.12 -18.88
CA TYR A 98 10.27 15.78 -17.62
C TYR A 98 11.63 15.35 -17.08
N ASP A 99 12.55 16.31 -16.97
CA ASP A 99 13.93 16.11 -16.58
C ASP A 99 14.22 16.40 -15.09
N GLY A 100 13.16 16.69 -14.31
CA GLY A 100 13.27 17.02 -12.89
C GLY A 100 13.72 18.44 -12.59
N SER A 101 13.94 19.29 -13.61
CA SER A 101 14.40 20.66 -13.40
C SER A 101 13.34 21.56 -12.76
N GLU A 102 13.77 22.45 -11.88
CA GLU A 102 12.92 23.50 -11.31
C GLU A 102 12.44 24.45 -12.43
N GLY A 103 11.14 24.77 -12.42
CA GLY A 103 10.54 25.64 -13.43
C GLY A 103 10.19 24.95 -14.77
N PHE A 104 10.31 23.61 -14.85
CA PHE A 104 9.95 22.88 -16.07
C PHE A 104 8.49 23.07 -16.47
N TYR A 105 7.56 22.99 -15.51
CA TYR A 105 6.13 23.23 -15.77
C TYR A 105 5.89 24.62 -16.35
N GLU A 106 6.46 25.65 -15.76
CA GLU A 106 6.31 27.04 -16.18
C GLU A 106 6.84 27.23 -17.61
N GLN A 107 7.98 26.64 -17.97
CA GLN A 107 8.51 26.69 -19.33
C GLN A 107 7.61 25.99 -20.34
N GLN A 108 7.03 24.85 -20.01
CA GLN A 108 6.09 24.16 -20.90
C GLN A 108 4.76 24.92 -21.01
N ALA A 109 4.28 25.49 -19.91
CA ALA A 109 3.08 26.30 -19.85
C ALA A 109 3.22 27.59 -20.73
N GLU A 110 4.39 28.25 -20.71
CA GLU A 110 4.69 29.38 -21.60
C GLU A 110 4.60 29.00 -23.10
N ARG A 111 4.93 27.75 -23.44
CA ARG A 111 4.79 27.21 -24.81
C ARG A 111 3.36 26.77 -25.12
N GLY A 112 2.51 26.67 -24.10
CA GLY A 112 1.15 26.15 -24.20
C GLY A 112 1.07 24.66 -24.57
N ASP A 113 2.12 23.87 -24.27
CA ASP A 113 2.25 22.46 -24.67
C ASP A 113 2.96 21.66 -23.58
N LEU A 114 2.19 20.88 -22.85
CA LEU A 114 2.66 20.02 -21.76
C LEU A 114 3.00 18.59 -22.21
N GLY A 115 2.78 18.23 -23.45
CA GLY A 115 2.92 16.86 -23.98
C GLY A 115 1.59 16.24 -24.38
N ASP A 116 1.63 14.95 -24.75
CA ASP A 116 0.44 14.19 -25.19
C ASP A 116 -0.26 13.50 -24.02
N ILE A 117 0.52 12.79 -23.16
CA ILE A 117 0.06 12.20 -21.92
C ILE A 117 0.63 13.03 -20.76
N ILE A 118 -0.23 13.45 -19.83
CA ILE A 118 0.19 14.29 -18.71
C ILE A 118 -0.27 13.63 -17.42
N ILE A 119 0.68 13.39 -16.50
CA ILE A 119 0.46 12.76 -15.20
C ILE A 119 0.83 13.76 -14.10
N TRP A 120 -0.15 14.11 -13.30
CA TRP A 120 -0.02 15.04 -12.18
C TRP A 120 0.28 14.30 -10.88
N GLY A 121 1.19 14.84 -10.09
CA GLY A 121 1.53 14.30 -8.77
C GLY A 121 0.39 14.42 -7.76
N THR A 122 -0.49 15.40 -7.97
CA THR A 122 -1.71 15.60 -7.15
C THR A 122 -2.69 16.52 -7.89
N ASP A 123 -3.94 16.56 -7.43
CA ASP A 123 -4.96 17.55 -7.78
C ASP A 123 -4.55 18.92 -7.20
N SER A 124 -3.77 19.69 -7.97
CA SER A 124 -3.02 20.87 -7.53
C SER A 124 -3.45 22.13 -8.26
N ASP A 125 -2.99 23.29 -7.76
CA ASP A 125 -3.17 24.58 -8.43
C ASP A 125 -2.58 24.58 -9.86
N GLN A 126 -1.48 23.84 -10.12
CA GLN A 126 -0.92 23.69 -11.45
C GLN A 126 -1.87 22.95 -12.39
N TYR A 127 -2.50 21.87 -11.91
CA TYR A 127 -3.51 21.11 -12.67
C TYR A 127 -4.71 22.00 -13.02
N HIS A 128 -5.28 22.72 -12.05
CA HIS A 128 -6.40 23.63 -12.30
C HIS A 128 -6.03 24.79 -13.23
N SER A 129 -4.85 25.36 -13.05
CA SER A 129 -4.31 26.38 -13.98
C SER A 129 -4.15 25.83 -15.40
N ALA A 130 -3.73 24.58 -15.58
CA ALA A 130 -3.64 23.97 -16.91
C ALA A 130 -5.01 23.80 -17.58
N ILE A 131 -6.07 23.52 -16.82
CA ILE A 131 -7.45 23.51 -17.32
C ILE A 131 -7.87 24.92 -17.76
N GLU A 132 -7.71 25.93 -16.89
CA GLU A 132 -8.10 27.31 -17.12
C GLU A 132 -7.40 27.92 -18.36
N ASN A 133 -6.13 27.56 -18.58
CA ASN A 133 -5.34 28.00 -19.71
C ASN A 133 -5.55 27.15 -20.98
N GLY A 134 -6.41 26.12 -20.92
CA GLY A 134 -6.74 25.30 -22.08
C GLY A 134 -5.60 24.36 -22.52
N PHE A 135 -4.71 23.96 -21.63
CA PHE A 135 -3.61 23.05 -21.94
C PHE A 135 -4.02 21.56 -21.88
N LEU A 136 -5.17 21.27 -21.28
CA LEU A 136 -5.71 19.92 -21.21
C LEU A 136 -6.86 19.70 -22.18
N LEU A 137 -6.95 18.51 -22.73
CA LEU A 137 -8.04 18.07 -23.58
C LEU A 137 -9.27 17.76 -22.72
N ASP A 138 -10.40 18.36 -23.05
CA ASP A 138 -11.71 17.92 -22.56
C ASP A 138 -12.08 16.60 -23.26
N TRP A 139 -12.16 15.52 -22.51
CA TRP A 139 -12.33 14.15 -23.03
C TRP A 139 -13.71 13.92 -23.67
N GLU A 140 -14.68 14.76 -23.38
CA GLU A 140 -16.02 14.69 -23.97
C GLU A 140 -16.09 15.38 -25.35
N LYS A 141 -15.08 16.19 -25.69
CA LYS A 141 -15.01 16.80 -27.02
C LYS A 141 -14.80 15.75 -28.10
N ASN A 142 -15.52 15.90 -29.19
CA ASN A 142 -15.43 15.05 -30.37
C ASN A 142 -15.63 13.57 -30.11
N GLY A 143 -16.24 13.19 -28.97
CA GLY A 143 -16.51 11.80 -28.61
C GLY A 143 -15.26 10.98 -28.28
N VAL A 144 -14.16 11.64 -27.87
CA VAL A 144 -12.88 10.94 -27.61
C VAL A 144 -13.04 9.91 -26.48
N LEU A 145 -13.66 10.28 -25.36
CA LEU A 145 -13.97 9.34 -24.28
C LEU A 145 -15.00 8.28 -24.72
N ASP A 146 -16.05 8.71 -25.43
CA ASP A 146 -17.15 7.84 -25.82
C ASP A 146 -16.74 6.72 -26.78
N ASN A 147 -15.82 7.01 -27.71
CA ASN A 147 -15.44 6.08 -28.76
C ASN A 147 -14.16 5.29 -28.43
N TYR A 148 -13.25 5.85 -27.63
CA TYR A 148 -11.92 5.28 -27.41
C TYR A 148 -11.59 5.05 -25.91
N GLY A 149 -12.36 5.63 -24.99
CA GLY A 149 -12.29 5.39 -23.55
C GLY A 149 -13.38 4.43 -23.04
N VAL A 150 -13.80 3.48 -23.85
CA VAL A 150 -14.99 2.62 -23.62
C VAL A 150 -14.90 1.87 -22.29
N TYR A 151 -13.78 1.22 -22.02
CA TYR A 151 -13.57 0.47 -20.77
C TYR A 151 -13.62 1.39 -19.53
N MET A 152 -12.93 2.53 -19.60
CA MET A 152 -12.96 3.53 -18.51
C MET A 152 -14.38 4.05 -18.25
N LYS A 153 -15.12 4.34 -19.33
CA LYS A 153 -16.48 4.85 -19.23
C LYS A 153 -17.44 3.84 -18.59
N GLU A 154 -17.27 2.57 -18.91
CA GLU A 154 -18.08 1.47 -18.39
C GLU A 154 -17.75 1.17 -16.91
N HIS A 155 -16.47 1.14 -16.55
CA HIS A 155 -16.03 0.63 -15.26
C HIS A 155 -15.54 1.69 -14.26
N MET A 156 -15.17 2.91 -14.69
CA MET A 156 -14.58 3.96 -13.84
C MET A 156 -15.50 5.19 -13.69
N GLY A 157 -16.82 5.02 -13.82
CA GLY A 157 -17.78 6.14 -13.85
C GLY A 157 -17.68 7.07 -12.63
N LYS A 158 -17.41 6.56 -11.43
CA LYS A 158 -17.25 7.38 -10.21
C LYS A 158 -15.97 8.21 -10.23
N ALA A 159 -14.86 7.65 -10.70
CA ALA A 159 -13.59 8.36 -10.84
C ALA A 159 -13.68 9.49 -11.88
N LEU A 160 -14.30 9.21 -13.02
CA LEU A 160 -14.62 10.22 -14.03
C LEU A 160 -15.57 11.31 -13.49
N GLY A 161 -16.59 10.89 -12.70
CA GLY A 161 -17.53 11.80 -12.05
C GLY A 161 -16.88 12.71 -11.01
N LYS A 162 -15.90 12.21 -10.23
CA LYS A 162 -15.09 13.03 -9.33
C LYS A 162 -14.30 14.09 -10.11
N ASN A 163 -13.64 13.69 -11.18
CA ASN A 163 -12.89 14.64 -12.02
C ASN A 163 -13.82 15.70 -12.60
N ARG A 164 -14.97 15.32 -13.16
CA ARG A 164 -15.98 16.25 -13.65
C ARG A 164 -16.40 17.27 -12.60
N LYS A 165 -16.68 16.81 -11.37
CA LYS A 165 -17.09 17.68 -10.26
C LYS A 165 -15.99 18.70 -9.90
N ASN A 166 -14.74 18.26 -9.89
CA ASN A 166 -13.60 19.09 -9.49
C ASN A 166 -13.10 20.01 -10.62
N SER A 167 -13.51 19.75 -11.86
CA SER A 167 -12.99 20.42 -13.08
C SER A 167 -14.06 21.22 -13.83
N GLY A 168 -14.96 21.87 -13.09
CA GLY A 168 -15.94 22.81 -13.66
C GLY A 168 -17.03 22.18 -14.51
N GLY A 169 -17.31 20.88 -14.35
CA GLY A 169 -18.37 20.17 -15.07
C GLY A 169 -17.90 19.37 -16.29
N HIS A 170 -16.60 19.39 -16.59
CA HIS A 170 -15.96 18.68 -17.71
C HIS A 170 -15.02 17.59 -17.24
N ILE A 171 -14.74 16.60 -18.08
CA ILE A 171 -13.80 15.51 -17.79
C ILE A 171 -12.48 15.78 -18.51
N TYR A 172 -11.43 15.97 -17.73
CA TYR A 172 -10.05 16.12 -18.22
C TYR A 172 -9.17 14.92 -17.88
N GLY A 173 -9.67 13.99 -17.03
CA GLY A 173 -8.91 12.84 -16.59
C GLY A 173 -9.60 12.02 -15.51
N PHE A 174 -8.82 11.21 -14.82
CA PHE A 174 -9.25 10.45 -13.64
C PHE A 174 -8.10 10.28 -12.64
N GLY A 175 -8.46 9.97 -11.38
CA GLY A 175 -7.51 9.70 -10.33
C GLY A 175 -6.98 8.25 -10.36
N TYR A 176 -5.77 8.04 -9.89
CA TYR A 176 -5.13 6.72 -9.76
C TYR A 176 -5.80 5.84 -8.68
N ASP A 177 -5.40 4.57 -8.61
CA ASP A 177 -5.83 3.59 -7.59
C ASP A 177 -7.37 3.51 -7.44
N VAL A 178 -8.06 3.42 -8.59
CA VAL A 178 -9.51 3.28 -8.60
C VAL A 178 -9.90 1.88 -8.10
N ALA A 179 -10.93 1.80 -7.26
CA ALA A 179 -11.56 0.54 -6.89
C ALA A 179 -12.80 0.26 -7.76
N SER A 180 -13.14 -1.00 -7.96
CA SER A 180 -14.31 -1.38 -8.76
C SER A 180 -15.61 -1.26 -7.98
N GLU A 181 -15.59 -1.51 -6.67
CA GLU A 181 -16.79 -1.53 -5.83
C GLU A 181 -16.57 -0.86 -4.46
N SER A 182 -17.65 -0.28 -3.91
CA SER A 182 -17.65 0.19 -2.54
C SER A 182 -17.71 -0.99 -1.56
N GLY A 183 -16.87 -0.96 -0.54
CA GLY A 183 -16.78 -2.01 0.46
C GLY A 183 -15.63 -3.01 0.24
N GLU A 184 -15.01 -2.98 -0.92
CA GLU A 184 -13.70 -3.62 -1.09
C GLU A 184 -12.67 -2.99 -0.14
N PHE A 185 -11.73 -3.78 0.33
CA PHE A 185 -10.58 -3.31 1.10
C PHE A 185 -9.32 -4.07 0.67
N GLY A 186 -8.17 -3.46 0.92
CA GLY A 186 -6.86 -4.07 0.68
C GLY A 186 -6.56 -5.19 1.67
N ASP A 187 -5.32 -5.30 2.04
CA ASP A 187 -4.90 -6.14 3.14
C ASP A 187 -5.17 -5.47 4.49
N PHE A 188 -5.01 -6.23 5.54
CA PHE A 188 -4.97 -5.72 6.90
C PHE A 188 -3.58 -5.14 7.15
N ASP A 189 -3.42 -3.81 6.97
CA ASP A 189 -2.15 -3.11 7.25
C ASP A 189 -1.74 -3.24 8.72
N TYR A 190 -2.74 -3.40 9.58
CA TYR A 190 -2.60 -3.58 11.02
C TYR A 190 -3.04 -4.99 11.37
N HIS A 191 -2.09 -5.83 11.72
CA HIS A 191 -2.38 -7.15 12.30
C HIS A 191 -1.21 -7.62 13.17
N PRO A 192 -1.49 -8.37 14.25
CA PRO A 192 -0.46 -8.83 15.15
C PRO A 192 0.26 -10.04 14.53
N ASP A 193 1.54 -9.87 14.22
CA ASP A 193 2.44 -10.97 13.86
C ASP A 193 3.28 -11.37 15.06
N ILE A 194 3.46 -12.67 15.23
CA ILE A 194 4.22 -13.25 16.34
C ILE A 194 5.19 -14.31 15.81
N ARG A 195 6.29 -14.54 16.51
CA ARG A 195 7.17 -15.70 16.28
C ARG A 195 6.39 -16.99 16.48
N TRP A 196 5.84 -17.52 15.38
CA TRP A 196 4.95 -18.69 15.43
C TRP A 196 5.65 -19.95 15.94
N ASP A 197 6.92 -20.13 15.60
CA ASP A 197 7.77 -21.21 16.11
C ASP A 197 7.86 -21.22 17.64
N LEU A 198 8.05 -20.06 18.26
CA LEU A 198 8.07 -19.94 19.73
C LEU A 198 6.68 -20.10 20.33
N TYR A 199 5.64 -19.58 19.65
CA TYR A 199 4.26 -19.75 20.08
C TYR A 199 3.84 -21.23 20.11
N GLU A 200 4.24 -22.03 19.11
CA GLU A 200 4.06 -23.48 19.13
C GLU A 200 4.84 -24.14 20.26
N GLN A 201 6.11 -23.74 20.46
CA GLN A 201 6.97 -24.29 21.50
C GLN A 201 6.38 -24.11 22.92
N ILE A 202 5.70 -23.00 23.20
CA ILE A 202 5.05 -22.74 24.49
C ILE A 202 3.64 -23.35 24.61
N GLY A 203 3.17 -24.08 23.59
CA GLY A 203 1.90 -24.83 23.62
C GLY A 203 0.69 -24.01 23.17
N LYS A 204 0.88 -22.95 22.43
CA LYS A 204 -0.19 -22.12 21.80
C LYS A 204 -1.26 -21.64 22.81
N PRO A 205 -0.89 -20.87 23.85
CA PRO A 205 -1.86 -20.37 24.84
C PRO A 205 -2.88 -19.46 24.17
N GLU A 206 -4.12 -19.54 24.63
CA GLU A 206 -5.23 -18.77 24.07
C GLU A 206 -5.04 -17.27 24.27
N VAL A 207 -5.31 -16.47 23.21
CA VAL A 207 -5.25 -15.00 23.21
C VAL A 207 -6.66 -14.47 22.96
N ASN A 208 -7.28 -13.84 23.94
CA ASN A 208 -8.62 -13.28 23.84
C ASN A 208 -8.60 -11.77 23.62
N GLU A 209 -7.70 -11.06 24.30
CA GLU A 209 -7.58 -9.60 24.27
C GLU A 209 -6.12 -9.16 24.12
N LEU A 210 -5.90 -7.87 23.94
CA LEU A 210 -4.58 -7.26 23.79
C LEU A 210 -3.64 -7.61 24.96
N GLU A 211 -4.16 -7.58 26.17
CA GLU A 211 -3.38 -7.79 27.39
C GLU A 211 -2.84 -9.23 27.50
N ASP A 212 -3.51 -10.21 26.91
CA ASP A 212 -3.09 -11.63 26.97
C ASP A 212 -1.74 -11.86 26.28
N TYR A 213 -1.37 -10.99 25.32
CA TYR A 213 -0.05 -11.09 24.69
C TYR A 213 1.10 -10.90 25.69
N ALA A 214 0.92 -10.18 26.79
CA ALA A 214 1.98 -10.01 27.78
C ALA A 214 2.45 -11.35 28.39
N ASP A 215 1.51 -12.22 28.75
CA ASP A 215 1.83 -13.54 29.28
C ASP A 215 2.42 -14.49 28.21
N VAL A 216 1.92 -14.39 26.97
CA VAL A 216 2.47 -15.14 25.82
C VAL A 216 3.92 -14.74 25.57
N LEU A 217 4.20 -13.44 25.43
CA LEU A 217 5.53 -12.92 25.16
C LEU A 217 6.52 -13.22 26.30
N LYS A 218 6.06 -13.24 27.54
CA LYS A 218 6.87 -13.64 28.69
C LYS A 218 7.33 -15.10 28.56
N GLN A 219 6.41 -16.01 28.26
CA GLN A 219 6.74 -17.43 28.07
C GLN A 219 7.67 -17.62 26.87
N MET A 220 7.48 -16.87 25.78
CA MET A 220 8.36 -16.90 24.62
C MET A 220 9.77 -16.41 24.95
N LYS A 221 9.92 -15.32 25.73
CA LYS A 221 11.22 -14.83 26.19
C LYS A 221 11.92 -15.86 27.10
N GLU A 222 11.19 -16.56 27.96
CA GLU A 222 11.73 -17.65 28.79
C GLU A 222 12.23 -18.83 27.92
N ALA A 223 11.53 -19.12 26.80
CA ALA A 223 11.91 -20.17 25.85
C ALA A 223 13.07 -19.75 24.92
N CYS A 224 13.18 -18.48 24.59
CA CYS A 224 14.20 -17.92 23.70
C CYS A 224 14.78 -16.62 24.31
N PRO A 225 15.67 -16.72 25.32
CA PRO A 225 16.19 -15.55 26.03
C PRO A 225 17.26 -14.76 25.24
N VAL A 226 17.78 -15.33 24.16
CA VAL A 226 18.78 -14.70 23.28
C VAL A 226 18.40 -14.85 21.82
N SER A 227 18.71 -13.83 21.03
CA SER A 227 18.49 -13.80 19.59
C SER A 227 19.48 -14.68 18.83
N ASP A 228 19.39 -14.68 17.50
CA ASP A 228 20.25 -15.45 16.62
C ASP A 228 21.73 -15.04 16.72
N THR A 229 22.02 -13.76 17.04
CA THR A 229 23.40 -13.28 17.30
C THR A 229 23.80 -13.29 18.78
N GLY A 230 22.91 -13.72 19.68
CA GLY A 230 23.18 -13.81 21.13
C GLY A 230 22.86 -12.52 21.90
N ARG A 231 22.08 -11.59 21.34
CA ARG A 231 21.55 -10.41 22.04
C ARG A 231 20.39 -10.82 22.96
N GLU A 232 20.13 -10.03 23.99
CA GLU A 232 18.91 -10.21 24.81
C GLU A 232 17.67 -10.02 23.95
N THR A 233 16.62 -10.82 24.21
CA THR A 233 15.37 -10.78 23.49
C THR A 233 14.29 -10.02 24.25
N TYR A 234 13.33 -9.47 23.49
CA TYR A 234 12.18 -8.74 23.99
C TYR A 234 10.89 -9.22 23.33
N GLY A 235 9.76 -8.94 23.93
CA GLY A 235 8.47 -9.18 23.30
C GLY A 235 8.27 -8.22 22.11
N VAL A 236 8.60 -6.93 22.30
CA VAL A 236 8.45 -5.88 21.30
C VAL A 236 9.67 -4.96 21.27
N SER A 237 9.94 -4.41 20.08
CA SER A 237 10.84 -3.28 19.83
C SER A 237 10.08 -2.18 19.09
N LEU A 238 10.23 -0.92 19.51
CA LEU A 238 9.49 0.23 19.01
C LEU A 238 10.45 1.36 18.59
N PHE A 239 9.93 2.40 17.95
CA PHE A 239 10.66 3.63 17.61
C PHE A 239 9.71 4.85 17.54
N ALA A 240 10.27 6.06 17.61
CA ALA A 240 9.49 7.31 17.67
C ALA A 240 9.52 8.14 16.38
N ASP A 241 10.31 7.78 15.37
CA ASP A 241 10.56 8.61 14.17
C ASP A 241 9.29 9.01 13.41
N TRP A 242 8.25 8.18 13.47
CA TRP A 242 7.00 8.39 12.74
C TRP A 242 5.83 8.78 13.64
N ASP A 243 6.09 9.23 14.85
CA ASP A 243 5.04 9.80 15.70
C ASP A 243 4.42 11.01 15.00
N GLY A 244 3.09 11.02 14.95
CA GLY A 244 2.28 12.13 14.42
C GLY A 244 1.81 13.08 15.52
N ASP A 245 0.49 13.27 15.61
CA ASP A 245 -0.13 14.02 16.73
C ASP A 245 -0.12 13.22 18.04
N MET A 246 0.03 11.90 17.96
CA MET A 246 0.11 10.94 19.07
C MET A 246 1.27 9.96 18.86
N MET A 247 1.60 9.14 19.89
CA MET A 247 2.55 8.04 19.75
C MET A 247 2.04 7.02 18.73
N MET A 248 2.83 6.77 17.67
CA MET A 248 2.44 5.93 16.55
C MET A 248 1.96 4.54 16.98
N PHE A 249 2.78 3.82 17.73
CA PHE A 249 2.44 2.46 18.15
C PHE A 249 1.17 2.40 19.00
N ALA A 250 0.94 3.39 19.86
CA ALA A 250 -0.26 3.39 20.71
C ALA A 250 -1.54 3.63 19.89
N LYS A 251 -1.55 4.61 19.00
CA LYS A 251 -2.73 4.85 18.12
C LYS A 251 -2.98 3.69 17.17
N SER A 252 -1.92 3.13 16.57
CA SER A 252 -2.03 2.01 15.63
C SER A 252 -2.47 0.71 16.30
N THR A 253 -2.11 0.49 17.57
CA THR A 253 -2.67 -0.61 18.35
C THR A 253 -4.17 -0.41 18.58
N CYS A 254 -4.65 0.84 18.77
CA CYS A 254 -6.09 1.10 18.82
C CYS A 254 -6.78 0.79 17.48
N THR A 255 -6.12 1.06 16.37
CA THR A 255 -6.60 0.70 15.03
C THR A 255 -6.72 -0.81 14.86
N ASN A 256 -5.71 -1.54 15.30
CA ASN A 256 -5.67 -2.99 15.17
C ASN A 256 -6.66 -3.71 16.09
N PHE A 257 -6.81 -3.28 17.33
CA PHE A 257 -7.58 -4.04 18.33
C PHE A 257 -8.99 -3.49 18.59
N PHE A 258 -9.24 -2.19 18.32
CA PHE A 258 -10.51 -1.55 18.72
C PHE A 258 -11.28 -0.91 17.56
N GLY A 259 -10.80 -1.02 16.30
CA GLY A 259 -11.49 -0.47 15.13
C GLY A 259 -11.52 1.06 15.11
N MET A 260 -10.50 1.70 15.66
CA MET A 260 -10.42 3.15 15.82
C MET A 260 -9.43 3.74 14.82
N ASP A 261 -9.86 4.76 14.07
CA ASP A 261 -9.00 5.50 13.16
C ASP A 261 -8.33 6.69 13.87
N GLU A 262 -7.10 7.03 13.47
CA GLU A 262 -6.45 8.24 13.97
C GLU A 262 -7.22 9.50 13.53
N PHE A 263 -7.50 10.39 14.47
CA PHE A 263 -8.21 11.63 14.18
C PHE A 263 -7.71 12.81 15.01
N GLY A 264 -6.62 13.40 14.61
CA GLY A 264 -5.98 14.51 15.30
C GLY A 264 -5.52 14.14 16.71
N VAL A 265 -6.07 14.79 17.76
CA VAL A 265 -5.70 14.51 19.16
C VAL A 265 -6.60 13.45 19.81
N GLY A 266 -7.06 12.49 19.04
CA GLY A 266 -7.91 11.38 19.48
C GLY A 266 -8.16 10.38 18.38
N LEU A 267 -9.21 9.60 18.54
CA LEU A 267 -9.56 8.44 17.72
C LEU A 267 -11.00 8.59 17.22
N TYR A 268 -11.24 8.17 15.98
CA TYR A 268 -12.55 8.11 15.36
C TYR A 268 -13.03 6.66 15.27
N ASN A 269 -14.16 6.36 15.86
CA ASN A 269 -14.78 5.05 15.74
C ASN A 269 -15.53 4.96 14.41
N VAL A 270 -15.02 4.19 13.46
CA VAL A 270 -15.62 4.07 12.13
C VAL A 270 -16.97 3.37 12.12
N SER A 271 -17.31 2.62 13.18
CA SER A 271 -18.57 1.89 13.26
C SER A 271 -19.76 2.79 13.59
N ASP A 272 -19.54 3.86 14.39
CA ASP A 272 -20.63 4.74 14.86
C ASP A 272 -20.36 6.25 14.63
N GLY A 273 -19.15 6.60 14.15
CA GLY A 273 -18.75 7.98 13.91
C GLY A 273 -18.46 8.79 15.18
N SER A 274 -18.30 8.14 16.33
CA SER A 274 -17.95 8.80 17.58
C SER A 274 -16.48 9.20 17.63
N PHE A 275 -16.17 10.26 18.37
CA PHE A 275 -14.80 10.71 18.63
C PHE A 275 -14.44 10.47 20.10
N GLU A 276 -13.36 9.74 20.33
CA GLU A 276 -12.72 9.52 21.62
C GLU A 276 -11.44 10.35 21.70
N GLY A 277 -11.35 11.26 22.68
CA GLY A 277 -10.12 12.01 22.92
C GLY A 277 -9.02 11.10 23.48
N CYS A 278 -7.77 11.22 23.00
CA CYS A 278 -6.68 10.32 23.43
C CYS A 278 -6.35 10.39 24.93
N LEU A 279 -6.76 11.44 25.63
CA LEU A 279 -6.54 11.62 27.06
C LEU A 279 -7.77 11.27 27.93
N GLU A 280 -8.81 10.63 27.39
CA GLU A 280 -9.97 10.18 28.16
C GLU A 280 -9.55 9.10 29.18
N GLU A 281 -10.18 9.13 30.39
CA GLU A 281 -9.69 8.36 31.55
C GLU A 281 -9.69 6.84 31.33
N ASN A 282 -10.72 6.33 30.69
CA ASN A 282 -10.87 4.92 30.36
C ASN A 282 -10.81 4.70 28.84
N GLY A 283 -10.16 5.62 28.12
CA GLY A 283 -10.08 5.58 26.67
C GLY A 283 -9.10 4.52 26.17
N SER A 284 -9.34 4.10 24.93
CA SER A 284 -8.57 3.07 24.23
C SER A 284 -7.08 3.41 24.18
N TYR A 285 -6.73 4.66 23.91
CA TYR A 285 -5.33 5.09 23.84
C TYR A 285 -4.59 4.92 25.17
N ILE A 286 -5.21 5.28 26.31
CA ILE A 286 -4.61 5.10 27.64
C ILE A 286 -4.51 3.62 28.02
N ARG A 287 -5.48 2.79 27.60
CA ARG A 287 -5.42 1.33 27.76
C ARG A 287 -4.20 0.75 27.06
N VAL A 288 -3.94 1.18 25.84
CA VAL A 288 -2.76 0.73 25.06
C VAL A 288 -1.45 1.22 25.68
N LEU A 289 -1.37 2.47 26.13
CA LEU A 289 -0.17 2.95 26.85
C LEU A 289 0.11 2.11 28.10
N ARG A 290 -0.92 1.65 28.80
CA ARG A 290 -0.78 0.78 29.97
C ARG A 290 -0.27 -0.60 29.56
N PHE A 291 -0.76 -1.17 28.46
CA PHE A 291 -0.25 -2.42 27.91
C PHE A 291 1.27 -2.33 27.62
N TYR A 292 1.72 -1.32 26.90
CA TYR A 292 3.16 -1.14 26.66
C TYR A 292 3.96 -0.89 27.93
N ASN A 293 3.40 -0.15 28.91
CA ASN A 293 4.05 -0.02 30.22
C ASN A 293 4.15 -1.34 30.96
N GLU A 294 3.15 -2.21 30.87
CA GLU A 294 3.19 -3.55 31.44
C GLU A 294 4.29 -4.39 30.78
N LEU A 295 4.41 -4.34 29.46
CA LEU A 295 5.52 -5.00 28.75
C LEU A 295 6.87 -4.45 29.24
N TYR A 296 7.03 -3.13 29.38
CA TYR A 296 8.27 -2.55 29.89
C TYR A 296 8.60 -3.04 31.32
N ARG A 297 7.65 -2.98 32.24
CA ARG A 297 7.85 -3.40 33.64
C ARG A 297 8.19 -4.90 33.78
N ASN A 298 7.76 -5.71 32.84
CA ASN A 298 8.06 -7.13 32.77
C ASN A 298 9.34 -7.45 31.95
N GLY A 299 10.07 -6.44 31.49
CA GLY A 299 11.28 -6.61 30.66
C GLY A 299 11.00 -7.18 29.28
N LEU A 300 9.78 -6.96 28.76
CA LEU A 300 9.31 -7.42 27.44
C LEU A 300 9.33 -6.33 26.36
N LEU A 301 9.50 -5.07 26.74
CA LEU A 301 9.72 -3.97 25.83
C LEU A 301 11.21 -3.64 25.79
N ASP A 302 11.78 -3.58 24.60
CA ASP A 302 13.15 -3.15 24.39
C ASP A 302 13.36 -1.74 24.99
N PRO A 303 14.33 -1.57 25.94
CA PRO A 303 14.57 -0.30 26.60
C PRO A 303 15.07 0.79 25.66
N GLU A 304 15.67 0.44 24.52
CA GLU A 304 16.14 1.40 23.52
C GLU A 304 15.02 1.95 22.62
N SER A 305 13.82 1.37 22.67
CA SER A 305 12.64 1.76 21.86
C SER A 305 12.32 3.26 21.90
N ARG A 306 12.69 3.98 22.96
CA ARG A 306 12.47 5.41 23.07
C ARG A 306 13.50 6.26 22.31
N THR A 307 14.71 5.73 22.14
CA THR A 307 15.87 6.48 21.67
C THR A 307 16.39 6.00 20.33
N GLN A 308 16.07 4.77 19.95
CA GLN A 308 16.39 4.23 18.63
C GLN A 308 15.43 4.77 17.58
N GLY A 309 15.91 4.77 16.32
CA GLY A 309 15.10 5.05 15.15
C GLY A 309 14.55 3.78 14.51
N TYR A 310 13.88 3.95 13.37
CA TYR A 310 13.35 2.87 12.53
C TYR A 310 14.39 1.78 12.24
N GLU A 311 15.60 2.16 11.85
CA GLU A 311 16.69 1.25 11.49
C GLU A 311 17.04 0.28 12.63
N GLY A 312 17.19 0.79 13.87
CA GLY A 312 17.50 -0.05 15.04
C GLY A 312 16.37 -1.03 15.36
N CYS A 313 15.12 -0.59 15.25
CA CYS A 313 13.96 -1.46 15.42
C CYS A 313 13.92 -2.58 14.36
N ILE A 314 14.25 -2.29 13.10
CA ILE A 314 14.33 -3.29 12.03
C ILE A 314 15.45 -4.30 12.31
N GLU A 315 16.62 -3.85 12.76
CA GLU A 315 17.71 -4.74 13.15
C GLU A 315 17.31 -5.71 14.26
N ASP A 316 16.51 -5.29 15.23
CA ASP A 316 15.98 -6.17 16.28
C ASP A 316 15.08 -7.27 15.72
N TYR A 317 14.18 -6.93 14.78
CA TYR A 317 13.36 -7.94 14.13
C TYR A 317 14.18 -8.87 13.24
N GLN A 318 15.11 -8.36 12.45
CA GLN A 318 15.98 -9.16 11.58
C GLN A 318 16.81 -10.18 12.36
N ASP A 319 17.28 -9.80 13.55
CA ASP A 319 18.07 -10.64 14.46
C ASP A 319 17.20 -11.60 15.31
N GLY A 320 15.87 -11.48 15.25
CA GLY A 320 14.97 -12.23 16.12
C GLY A 320 15.03 -11.80 17.59
N ALA A 321 15.50 -10.58 17.86
CA ALA A 321 15.53 -10.00 19.20
C ALA A 321 14.16 -9.52 19.68
N ALA A 322 13.18 -9.35 18.77
CA ALA A 322 11.80 -9.01 19.09
C ALA A 322 10.81 -10.01 18.47
N PHE A 323 9.72 -10.34 19.17
CA PHE A 323 8.84 -11.47 18.85
C PHE A 323 7.47 -11.10 18.33
N PHE A 324 7.03 -9.85 18.52
CA PHE A 324 5.67 -9.40 18.25
C PHE A 324 5.65 -8.02 17.63
N CYS A 325 4.84 -7.85 16.59
CA CYS A 325 4.60 -6.56 15.95
C CYS A 325 3.13 -6.45 15.54
N ILE A 326 2.58 -5.24 15.63
CA ILE A 326 1.20 -4.94 15.22
C ILE A 326 1.09 -4.51 13.75
N PHE A 327 2.19 -4.42 13.04
CA PHE A 327 2.24 -4.03 11.64
C PHE A 327 2.69 -5.21 10.78
N GLY A 328 1.79 -5.78 9.98
CA GLY A 328 2.10 -6.90 9.10
C GLY A 328 3.18 -6.62 8.05
N TRP A 329 3.37 -5.37 7.71
CA TRP A 329 4.40 -4.92 6.77
C TRP A 329 5.77 -4.62 7.42
N LEU A 330 5.86 -4.57 8.76
CA LEU A 330 7.08 -4.13 9.46
C LEU A 330 7.99 -5.30 9.85
N ALA A 331 7.55 -6.20 10.71
CA ALA A 331 8.41 -7.19 11.33
C ALA A 331 8.51 -8.51 10.55
N ALA A 332 7.38 -9.12 10.19
CA ALA A 332 7.36 -10.40 9.49
C ALA A 332 8.15 -10.39 8.17
N PRO A 333 8.03 -9.36 7.28
CA PRO A 333 8.85 -9.30 6.07
C PRO A 333 10.36 -9.18 6.34
N GLN A 334 10.75 -8.63 7.48
CA GLN A 334 12.16 -8.48 7.85
C GLN A 334 12.73 -9.77 8.47
N TYR A 335 11.93 -10.44 9.30
CA TYR A 335 12.34 -11.67 9.97
C TYR A 335 12.28 -12.90 9.06
N ASN A 336 11.24 -13.06 8.24
CA ASN A 336 10.95 -14.25 7.43
C ASN A 336 11.92 -14.41 6.24
N SER A 337 13.21 -14.33 6.52
CA SER A 337 14.27 -14.59 5.53
C SER A 337 14.28 -16.05 5.09
N VAL A 338 14.90 -16.33 3.94
CA VAL A 338 15.09 -17.71 3.44
C VAL A 338 15.79 -18.58 4.49
N ASN A 339 16.79 -18.03 5.21
CA ASN A 339 17.53 -18.77 6.22
C ASN A 339 16.65 -19.10 7.44
N HIS A 340 15.93 -18.11 7.99
CA HIS A 340 15.05 -18.34 9.14
C HIS A 340 13.96 -19.35 8.78
N THR A 341 13.34 -19.20 7.62
CA THR A 341 12.26 -20.11 7.19
C THR A 341 12.79 -21.54 6.98
N ALA A 342 14.00 -21.70 6.43
CA ALA A 342 14.65 -23.00 6.29
C ALA A 342 14.97 -23.66 7.66
N ASP A 343 15.27 -22.85 8.67
CA ASP A 343 15.49 -23.28 10.05
C ASP A 343 14.17 -23.49 10.83
N GLY A 344 13.02 -23.37 10.19
CA GLY A 344 11.71 -23.50 10.81
C GLY A 344 11.33 -22.34 11.74
N LYS A 345 11.89 -21.16 11.51
CA LYS A 345 11.62 -19.93 12.26
C LYS A 345 10.82 -18.97 11.39
N ILE A 346 9.69 -18.47 11.88
CA ILE A 346 8.82 -17.58 11.10
C ILE A 346 7.95 -16.71 12.02
N MET A 347 7.67 -15.49 11.58
CA MET A 347 6.60 -14.67 12.16
C MET A 347 5.33 -14.80 11.31
N LEU A 348 4.22 -15.15 11.96
CA LEU A 348 2.91 -15.29 11.33
C LEU A 348 1.84 -14.62 12.19
N THR A 349 0.71 -14.35 11.58
CA THR A 349 -0.40 -13.63 12.21
C THR A 349 -1.08 -14.48 13.28
N LEU A 350 -1.22 -13.90 14.48
CA LEU A 350 -2.01 -14.45 15.59
C LEU A 350 -2.98 -13.38 16.08
N ALA A 351 -4.27 -13.54 15.78
CA ALA A 351 -5.31 -12.60 16.18
C ALA A 351 -5.85 -12.91 17.59
N ALA A 352 -6.12 -11.86 18.37
CA ALA A 352 -6.90 -12.03 19.61
C ALA A 352 -8.40 -12.23 19.28
N LYS A 353 -9.09 -13.11 19.99
CA LYS A 353 -10.49 -13.47 19.71
C LYS A 353 -11.45 -12.29 19.71
N ASN A 354 -11.22 -11.32 20.58
CA ASN A 354 -12.09 -10.14 20.75
C ASN A 354 -11.57 -8.88 20.03
N GLN A 355 -10.52 -8.99 19.18
CA GLN A 355 -10.06 -7.83 18.43
C GLN A 355 -11.09 -7.38 17.40
N ASN A 356 -11.02 -6.09 17.07
CA ASN A 356 -11.79 -5.47 15.99
C ASN A 356 -10.82 -4.63 15.15
N THR A 357 -10.26 -5.21 14.11
CA THR A 357 -9.26 -4.53 13.27
C THR A 357 -9.94 -3.55 12.32
N LEU A 358 -9.44 -2.34 12.25
CA LEU A 358 -9.83 -1.39 11.21
C LEU A 358 -9.08 -1.71 9.92
N VAL A 359 -9.81 -1.75 8.82
CA VAL A 359 -9.27 -1.81 7.46
C VAL A 359 -9.75 -0.61 6.67
N TYR A 360 -8.92 -0.13 5.75
CA TYR A 360 -9.29 1.00 4.90
C TYR A 360 -9.96 0.51 3.63
N GLY A 361 -11.19 0.97 3.41
CA GLY A 361 -11.94 0.69 2.19
C GLY A 361 -11.29 1.33 0.97
N LEU A 362 -11.41 0.66 -0.15
CA LEU A 362 -10.86 1.11 -1.43
C LEU A 362 -11.74 2.20 -2.04
N ASN A 363 -11.12 3.10 -2.80
CA ASN A 363 -11.77 4.32 -3.28
C ASN A 363 -12.21 4.19 -4.74
N GLU A 364 -13.51 4.03 -5.00
CA GLU A 364 -14.08 4.01 -6.35
C GLU A 364 -13.91 5.34 -7.11
N ASN A 365 -13.67 6.44 -6.38
CA ASN A 365 -13.43 7.75 -6.99
C ASN A 365 -11.96 7.95 -7.40
N GLY A 366 -11.08 7.02 -7.07
CA GLY A 366 -9.64 7.14 -7.27
C GLY A 366 -8.97 8.19 -6.37
N GLY A 367 -7.66 8.18 -6.35
CA GLY A 367 -6.84 9.12 -5.59
C GLY A 367 -6.69 10.49 -6.28
N ASN A 368 -5.65 11.23 -5.90
CA ASN A 368 -5.42 12.59 -6.38
C ASN A 368 -4.28 12.72 -7.40
N ARG A 369 -3.55 11.63 -7.71
CA ARG A 369 -2.64 11.61 -8.86
C ARG A 369 -3.48 11.43 -10.13
N LEU A 370 -3.30 12.28 -11.13
CA LEU A 370 -4.26 12.35 -12.23
C LEU A 370 -3.61 11.94 -13.56
N TRP A 371 -4.36 11.18 -14.35
CA TRP A 371 -4.08 10.90 -15.76
C TRP A 371 -4.86 11.89 -16.61
N THR A 372 -4.18 12.61 -17.51
CA THR A 372 -4.79 13.60 -18.41
C THR A 372 -4.16 13.56 -19.79
N ILE A 373 -4.80 14.21 -20.76
CA ILE A 373 -4.34 14.34 -22.17
C ILE A 373 -4.10 15.81 -22.48
N GLY A 374 -3.00 16.10 -23.17
CA GLY A 374 -2.67 17.46 -23.58
C GLY A 374 -3.55 17.92 -24.75
N SER A 375 -4.01 19.17 -24.70
CA SER A 375 -4.87 19.74 -25.74
C SER A 375 -4.19 19.94 -27.08
N LYS A 376 -2.84 19.94 -27.14
CA LYS A 376 -2.04 20.12 -28.35
C LYS A 376 -1.64 18.81 -29.02
N THR A 377 -2.03 17.65 -28.43
CA THR A 377 -1.79 16.37 -29.10
C THR A 377 -2.43 16.32 -30.48
N LYS A 378 -1.72 15.74 -31.42
CA LYS A 378 -2.23 15.49 -32.77
C LYS A 378 -3.00 14.18 -32.88
N TYR A 379 -2.99 13.39 -31.82
CA TYR A 379 -3.48 12.02 -31.79
C TYR A 379 -4.38 11.76 -30.57
N PRO A 380 -5.41 12.61 -30.32
CA PRO A 380 -6.21 12.51 -29.08
C PRO A 380 -6.92 11.15 -28.94
N GLU A 381 -7.40 10.58 -30.06
CA GLU A 381 -8.06 9.28 -30.10
C GLU A 381 -7.08 8.14 -29.74
N LEU A 382 -5.88 8.18 -30.31
CA LEU A 382 -4.83 7.20 -30.07
C LEU A 382 -4.33 7.26 -28.61
N VAL A 383 -4.12 8.47 -28.09
CA VAL A 383 -3.71 8.66 -26.68
C VAL A 383 -4.80 8.14 -25.74
N MET A 384 -6.08 8.40 -26.03
CA MET A 384 -7.20 7.86 -25.26
C MET A 384 -7.22 6.34 -25.32
N ALA A 385 -7.01 5.74 -26.49
CA ALA A 385 -6.98 4.28 -26.64
C ALA A 385 -5.84 3.63 -25.83
N VAL A 386 -4.66 4.27 -25.80
CA VAL A 386 -3.53 3.80 -24.94
C VAL A 386 -3.91 3.86 -23.47
N ILE A 387 -4.46 4.98 -22.99
CA ILE A 387 -4.88 5.12 -21.59
C ILE A 387 -6.01 4.13 -21.25
N ASN A 388 -6.98 3.96 -22.16
CA ASN A 388 -8.06 3.00 -21.99
C ASN A 388 -7.53 1.55 -21.85
N TRP A 389 -6.56 1.16 -22.68
CA TRP A 389 -5.93 -0.14 -22.55
C TRP A 389 -5.21 -0.32 -21.22
N LEU A 390 -4.51 0.71 -20.72
CA LEU A 390 -3.88 0.67 -19.39
C LEU A 390 -4.92 0.46 -18.25
N CYS A 391 -6.17 0.82 -18.49
CA CYS A 391 -7.28 0.58 -17.56
C CYS A 391 -7.91 -0.80 -17.69
N THR A 392 -7.69 -1.53 -18.77
CA THR A 392 -8.17 -2.92 -18.89
C THR A 392 -7.42 -3.85 -17.94
N PRO A 393 -7.98 -5.04 -17.59
CA PRO A 393 -7.27 -6.03 -16.78
C PRO A 393 -5.92 -6.42 -17.37
N GLU A 394 -5.83 -6.62 -18.70
CA GLU A 394 -4.56 -6.91 -19.36
C GLU A 394 -3.55 -5.77 -19.17
N GLY A 395 -3.95 -4.53 -19.43
CA GLY A 395 -3.07 -3.37 -19.27
C GLY A 395 -2.60 -3.21 -17.83
N ARG A 396 -3.52 -3.34 -16.86
CA ARG A 396 -3.21 -3.23 -15.43
C ARG A 396 -2.22 -4.32 -14.97
N LEU A 397 -2.48 -5.58 -15.32
CA LEU A 397 -1.60 -6.69 -14.97
C LEU A 397 -0.25 -6.58 -15.68
N THR A 398 -0.25 -6.17 -16.95
CA THR A 398 0.99 -5.98 -17.70
C THR A 398 1.89 -4.91 -17.08
N THR A 399 1.31 -3.78 -16.67
CA THR A 399 2.10 -2.71 -16.03
C THR A 399 2.70 -3.12 -14.69
N GLU A 400 2.10 -4.08 -13.99
CA GLU A 400 2.54 -4.56 -12.68
C GLU A 400 3.47 -5.77 -12.77
N TYR A 401 3.10 -6.77 -13.58
CA TYR A 401 3.74 -8.09 -13.58
C TYR A 401 4.46 -8.45 -14.88
N GLY A 402 4.61 -7.49 -15.81
CA GLY A 402 5.28 -7.73 -17.09
C GLY A 402 4.35 -8.26 -18.18
N PRO A 403 4.91 -8.74 -19.30
CA PRO A 403 4.12 -9.19 -20.45
C PRO A 403 3.25 -10.41 -20.11
N LYS A 404 2.01 -10.42 -20.62
CA LYS A 404 1.15 -11.60 -20.58
C LYS A 404 1.83 -12.79 -21.29
N GLY A 405 1.70 -13.98 -20.75
CA GLY A 405 2.40 -15.19 -21.21
C GLY A 405 3.86 -15.28 -20.76
N THR A 406 4.41 -14.25 -20.12
CA THR A 406 5.79 -14.23 -19.62
C THR A 406 5.86 -13.93 -18.13
N GLY A 407 5.25 -12.84 -17.68
CA GLY A 407 5.21 -12.47 -16.28
C GLY A 407 3.98 -13.00 -15.56
N TRP A 408 2.86 -13.04 -16.24
CA TRP A 408 1.57 -13.52 -15.76
C TRP A 408 0.73 -14.10 -16.91
N ASP A 409 -0.31 -14.88 -16.57
CA ASP A 409 -1.32 -15.33 -17.51
C ASP A 409 -2.59 -15.79 -16.75
N TYR A 410 -3.62 -16.21 -17.47
CA TYR A 410 -4.78 -16.90 -16.92
C TYR A 410 -4.65 -18.41 -17.12
N ASP A 411 -5.03 -19.21 -16.12
CA ASP A 411 -5.18 -20.65 -16.27
C ASP A 411 -6.51 -21.03 -16.95
N LEU A 412 -6.75 -22.34 -17.13
CA LEU A 412 -7.97 -22.85 -17.75
C LEU A 412 -9.24 -22.55 -16.94
N GLU A 413 -9.10 -22.29 -15.65
CA GLU A 413 -10.19 -21.96 -14.73
C GLU A 413 -10.41 -20.45 -14.62
N LYS A 414 -9.69 -19.65 -15.41
CA LYS A 414 -9.68 -18.18 -15.36
C LYS A 414 -9.09 -17.62 -14.06
N ASN A 415 -8.23 -18.36 -13.39
CA ASN A 415 -7.44 -17.77 -12.32
C ASN A 415 -6.25 -17.03 -12.92
N THR A 416 -5.94 -15.86 -12.36
CA THR A 416 -4.68 -15.16 -12.68
C THR A 416 -3.52 -15.93 -12.05
N CYS A 417 -2.47 -16.16 -12.84
CA CYS A 417 -1.28 -16.89 -12.43
C CYS A 417 -0.03 -16.04 -12.62
N LEU A 418 0.82 -16.03 -11.62
CA LEU A 418 2.17 -15.49 -11.73
C LEU A 418 3.07 -16.55 -12.35
N LEU A 419 3.78 -16.17 -13.41
CA LEU A 419 4.73 -17.06 -14.09
C LEU A 419 6.14 -16.88 -13.51
N GLU A 420 7.04 -17.81 -13.79
CA GLU A 420 8.37 -17.86 -13.18
C GLU A 420 9.17 -16.56 -13.37
N ALA A 421 9.18 -15.98 -14.58
CA ALA A 421 9.89 -14.72 -14.81
C ALA A 421 9.31 -13.55 -14.01
N GLY A 422 7.98 -13.46 -13.91
CA GLY A 422 7.31 -12.47 -13.07
C GLY A 422 7.61 -12.65 -11.58
N TYR A 423 7.65 -13.89 -11.11
CA TYR A 423 7.98 -14.21 -9.73
C TYR A 423 9.43 -13.83 -9.38
N GLN A 424 10.40 -14.16 -10.23
CA GLN A 424 11.80 -13.79 -10.06
C GLN A 424 11.97 -12.25 -10.07
N ALA A 425 11.29 -11.55 -10.98
CA ALA A 425 11.32 -10.10 -11.06
C ALA A 425 10.77 -9.43 -9.78
N LEU A 426 9.68 -9.96 -9.22
CA LEU A 426 9.10 -9.48 -7.96
C LEU A 426 10.03 -9.69 -6.75
N LYS A 427 10.91 -10.71 -6.81
CA LYS A 427 11.96 -10.91 -5.80
C LYS A 427 13.15 -9.96 -5.96
N GLY A 428 13.13 -9.07 -6.95
CA GLY A 428 14.22 -8.15 -7.23
C GLY A 428 15.40 -8.80 -7.95
N GLU A 429 15.23 -10.01 -8.51
CA GLU A 429 16.28 -10.66 -9.29
C GLU A 429 16.47 -9.92 -10.63
N THR A 430 17.72 -9.77 -11.05
CA THR A 430 18.01 -9.28 -12.40
C THR A 430 17.91 -10.45 -13.37
N ILE A 431 16.93 -10.40 -14.27
CA ILE A 431 16.67 -11.46 -15.24
C ILE A 431 16.67 -10.91 -16.65
N GLU A 432 17.12 -11.73 -17.59
CA GLU A 432 16.94 -11.50 -19.02
C GLU A 432 15.55 -12.00 -19.44
N MET A 433 14.95 -11.33 -20.41
CA MET A 433 13.68 -11.79 -20.98
C MET A 433 13.85 -13.19 -21.56
N PRO A 434 12.94 -14.16 -21.26
CA PRO A 434 13.04 -15.52 -21.79
C PRO A 434 13.09 -15.54 -23.33
N GLU A 435 13.92 -16.42 -23.91
CA GLU A 435 14.15 -16.49 -25.36
C GLU A 435 12.87 -16.73 -26.17
N ASP A 436 11.92 -17.47 -25.61
CA ASP A 436 10.63 -17.81 -26.23
C ASP A 436 9.53 -16.79 -25.97
N SER A 437 9.80 -15.75 -25.19
CA SER A 437 8.82 -14.69 -24.86
C SER A 437 8.52 -13.74 -26.02
N GLY A 438 9.38 -13.69 -27.04
CA GLY A 438 9.32 -12.70 -28.11
C GLY A 438 9.84 -11.31 -27.72
N PHE A 439 10.37 -11.15 -26.51
CA PHE A 439 11.02 -9.96 -26.00
C PHE A 439 12.52 -10.18 -25.83
N THR A 440 13.30 -9.11 -25.72
CA THR A 440 14.76 -9.17 -25.58
C THR A 440 15.26 -8.15 -24.57
N GLY A 441 16.45 -8.38 -23.99
CA GLY A 441 17.11 -7.51 -23.02
C GLY A 441 16.71 -7.84 -21.59
N ALA A 442 17.14 -6.99 -20.65
CA ALA A 442 16.83 -7.19 -19.26
C ALA A 442 15.37 -6.85 -18.96
N TRP A 443 14.75 -7.58 -18.05
CA TRP A 443 13.39 -7.32 -17.58
C TRP A 443 13.22 -5.89 -17.09
N GLN A 444 14.19 -5.39 -16.32
CA GLN A 444 14.18 -4.08 -15.71
C GLN A 444 14.13 -2.93 -16.74
N ASP A 445 14.71 -3.13 -17.92
CA ASP A 445 14.69 -2.13 -19.00
C ASP A 445 13.28 -1.88 -19.54
N GLY A 446 12.39 -2.85 -19.38
CA GLY A 446 11.02 -2.80 -19.88
C GLY A 446 9.98 -2.30 -18.87
N ILE A 447 10.34 -2.02 -17.63
CA ILE A 447 9.39 -1.53 -16.62
C ILE A 447 8.76 -0.20 -17.07
N PRO A 448 7.41 -0.07 -17.03
CA PRO A 448 6.73 1.17 -17.39
C PRO A 448 7.18 2.35 -16.52
N GLN A 449 7.52 3.47 -17.15
CA GLN A 449 8.11 4.63 -16.48
C GLN A 449 7.09 5.72 -16.06
N PHE A 450 5.80 5.42 -16.10
CA PHE A 450 4.75 6.37 -15.68
C PHE A 450 4.82 6.74 -14.19
N ASN A 451 5.21 5.78 -13.35
CA ASN A 451 5.15 5.84 -11.88
C ASN A 451 3.76 6.23 -11.36
N ASN A 452 2.73 5.75 -12.05
CA ASN A 452 1.33 5.92 -11.69
C ASN A 452 0.53 4.69 -12.09
N THR A 453 -0.56 4.42 -11.39
CA THR A 453 -1.44 3.27 -11.63
C THR A 453 -2.80 3.70 -12.18
N THR A 454 -3.62 2.76 -12.59
CA THR A 454 -5.02 2.96 -12.95
C THR A 454 -5.94 2.40 -11.88
N TRP A 455 -6.04 1.09 -11.78
CA TRP A 455 -6.75 0.39 -10.70
C TRP A 455 -5.84 0.17 -9.50
N THR A 456 -6.40 0.20 -8.30
CA THR A 456 -5.68 -0.30 -7.13
C THR A 456 -5.43 -1.80 -7.26
N ILE A 457 -4.26 -2.25 -6.80
CA ILE A 457 -3.88 -3.66 -6.84
C ILE A 457 -4.85 -4.56 -6.06
N ASN A 458 -5.54 -3.99 -5.09
CA ASN A 458 -6.42 -4.71 -4.16
C ASN A 458 -7.87 -4.82 -4.64
N THR A 459 -8.25 -4.18 -5.75
CA THR A 459 -9.59 -4.35 -6.32
C THR A 459 -9.71 -5.64 -7.11
N THR A 460 -10.92 -6.15 -7.24
CA THR A 460 -11.20 -7.40 -7.95
C THR A 460 -10.95 -7.23 -9.45
N ASN A 461 -10.24 -8.20 -10.03
CA ASN A 461 -10.07 -8.31 -11.47
C ASN A 461 -11.34 -8.96 -12.07
N PRO A 462 -12.11 -8.24 -12.91
CA PRO A 462 -13.37 -8.77 -13.44
C PRO A 462 -13.19 -9.96 -14.40
N GLU A 463 -11.99 -10.15 -14.95
CA GLU A 463 -11.67 -11.29 -15.84
C GLU A 463 -11.14 -12.51 -15.08
N SER A 464 -10.88 -12.38 -13.78
CA SER A 464 -10.35 -13.42 -12.93
C SER A 464 -11.43 -13.96 -11.99
N ASN A 465 -11.30 -15.19 -11.54
CA ASN A 465 -12.27 -15.91 -10.73
C ASN A 465 -12.33 -15.37 -9.29
N GLY A 466 -12.82 -14.12 -9.11
CA GLY A 466 -12.94 -13.44 -7.83
C GLY A 466 -11.62 -12.97 -7.19
N GLN A 467 -10.52 -13.04 -7.95
CA GLN A 467 -9.20 -12.61 -7.46
C GLN A 467 -9.01 -11.11 -7.64
N THR A 468 -8.19 -10.52 -6.78
CA THR A 468 -7.74 -9.13 -6.95
C THR A 468 -6.59 -9.07 -7.96
N TYR A 469 -6.19 -7.86 -8.36
CA TYR A 469 -4.97 -7.69 -9.14
C TYR A 469 -3.70 -8.02 -8.34
N SER A 470 -3.77 -8.16 -7.01
CA SER A 470 -2.63 -8.54 -6.18
C SER A 470 -2.28 -10.02 -6.34
N TYR A 471 -1.02 -10.29 -6.71
CA TYR A 471 -0.51 -11.65 -6.84
C TYR A 471 -0.60 -12.46 -5.54
N THR A 472 -0.66 -11.80 -4.40
CA THR A 472 -0.78 -12.45 -3.07
C THR A 472 -2.10 -13.21 -2.91
N SER A 473 -3.12 -12.85 -3.72
CA SER A 473 -4.43 -13.52 -3.74
C SER A 473 -4.52 -14.70 -4.74
N TRP A 474 -3.47 -14.93 -5.54
CA TRP A 474 -3.54 -15.90 -6.63
C TRP A 474 -3.24 -17.33 -6.18
N PRO A 475 -4.07 -18.33 -6.56
CA PRO A 475 -3.95 -19.70 -6.07
C PRO A 475 -2.60 -20.35 -6.34
N ASN A 476 -1.94 -20.04 -7.47
CA ASN A 476 -0.64 -20.60 -7.76
C ASN A 476 0.45 -20.02 -6.84
N VAL A 477 0.37 -18.74 -6.50
CA VAL A 477 1.31 -18.09 -5.56
C VAL A 477 1.08 -18.59 -4.13
N ILE A 478 -0.17 -18.68 -3.70
CA ILE A 478 -0.53 -19.22 -2.37
C ILE A 478 0.01 -20.64 -2.16
N LYS A 479 0.14 -21.41 -3.24
CA LYS A 479 0.69 -22.77 -3.20
C LYS A 479 2.21 -22.84 -3.34
N MET A 480 2.86 -21.74 -3.75
CA MET A 480 4.32 -21.71 -3.91
C MET A 480 5.02 -21.76 -2.55
N SER A 481 5.99 -22.66 -2.43
CA SER A 481 7.00 -22.69 -1.36
C SER A 481 6.49 -22.45 0.06
N VAL A 482 5.52 -23.24 0.53
CA VAL A 482 5.03 -23.19 1.92
C VAL A 482 5.97 -24.03 2.79
N SER A 483 6.61 -23.42 3.77
CA SER A 483 7.42 -24.13 4.77
C SER A 483 6.58 -25.04 5.65
N ASP A 484 7.19 -26.01 6.33
CA ASP A 484 6.45 -26.93 7.18
C ASP A 484 5.79 -26.23 8.36
N ILE A 485 6.42 -25.17 8.89
CA ILE A 485 5.85 -24.38 9.99
C ILE A 485 4.69 -23.50 9.50
N GLU A 486 4.74 -22.98 8.27
CA GLU A 486 3.61 -22.27 7.68
C GLU A 486 2.44 -23.21 7.38
N LYS A 487 2.70 -24.46 6.99
CA LYS A 487 1.66 -25.48 6.86
C LYS A 487 0.97 -25.74 8.21
N SER A 488 1.75 -25.82 9.31
CA SER A 488 1.20 -25.95 10.66
C SER A 488 0.26 -24.79 11.01
N TRP A 489 0.66 -23.54 10.68
CA TRP A 489 -0.20 -22.36 10.88
C TRP A 489 -1.49 -22.45 10.06
N ARG A 490 -1.40 -22.86 8.79
CA ARG A 490 -2.56 -23.04 7.91
C ARG A 490 -3.50 -24.14 8.40
N GLU A 491 -2.96 -25.23 8.91
CA GLU A 491 -3.75 -26.32 9.52
C GLU A 491 -4.46 -25.87 10.79
N GLU A 492 -3.78 -25.09 11.64
CA GLU A 492 -4.33 -24.57 12.89
C GLU A 492 -5.43 -23.52 12.65
N THR A 493 -5.19 -22.60 11.72
CA THR A 493 -6.09 -21.46 11.47
C THR A 493 -7.20 -21.78 10.47
N GLY A 494 -7.00 -22.80 9.63
CA GLY A 494 -7.88 -23.12 8.50
C GLY A 494 -7.80 -22.10 7.35
N ALA A 495 -6.79 -21.20 7.35
CA ALA A 495 -6.62 -20.14 6.39
C ALA A 495 -5.32 -20.31 5.58
N VAL A 496 -5.26 -19.79 4.37
CA VAL A 496 -4.07 -19.84 3.51
C VAL A 496 -3.27 -18.54 3.51
N SER A 497 -3.85 -17.45 4.07
CA SER A 497 -3.21 -16.14 4.17
C SER A 497 -3.66 -15.40 5.43
N ALA A 498 -2.87 -14.39 5.87
CA ALA A 498 -3.24 -13.51 6.98
C ALA A 498 -4.60 -12.84 6.73
N LYS A 499 -4.86 -12.37 5.50
CA LYS A 499 -6.13 -11.76 5.12
C LYS A 499 -7.31 -12.71 5.33
N GLU A 500 -7.22 -13.94 4.84
CA GLU A 500 -8.28 -14.94 5.01
C GLU A 500 -8.51 -15.24 6.49
N TYR A 501 -7.43 -15.44 7.25
CA TYR A 501 -7.50 -15.67 8.70
C TYR A 501 -8.21 -14.53 9.43
N LEU A 502 -7.83 -13.28 9.16
CA LEU A 502 -8.37 -12.10 9.82
C LEU A 502 -9.81 -11.78 9.44
N THR A 503 -10.27 -12.16 8.23
CA THR A 503 -11.68 -12.03 7.85
C THR A 503 -12.60 -12.93 8.68
N GLY A 504 -12.06 -13.97 9.33
CA GLY A 504 -12.77 -14.79 10.32
C GLY A 504 -13.04 -14.09 11.65
N PHE A 505 -12.42 -12.92 11.91
CA PHE A 505 -12.60 -12.12 13.12
C PHE A 505 -13.46 -10.89 12.85
N LYS A 506 -13.75 -10.13 13.91
CA LYS A 506 -14.41 -8.85 13.76
C LYS A 506 -13.45 -7.83 13.15
N TYR A 507 -13.88 -7.13 12.12
CA TYR A 507 -13.18 -5.99 11.55
C TYR A 507 -14.17 -4.87 11.19
N SER A 508 -13.65 -3.66 11.05
CA SER A 508 -14.42 -2.48 10.68
C SER A 508 -13.81 -1.84 9.45
N VAL A 509 -14.61 -1.63 8.40
CA VAL A 509 -14.15 -0.98 7.16
C VAL A 509 -14.34 0.52 7.28
N SER A 510 -13.25 1.27 7.24
CA SER A 510 -13.27 2.73 7.09
C SER A 510 -13.65 3.04 5.65
N LYS A 511 -14.80 3.65 5.43
CA LYS A 511 -15.22 4.04 4.08
C LYS A 511 -14.22 5.05 3.50
N PRO A 512 -13.87 4.93 2.21
CA PRO A 512 -13.11 5.95 1.52
C PRO A 512 -13.94 7.24 1.58
N ASN A 513 -13.44 8.22 2.31
CA ASN A 513 -14.23 9.42 2.55
C ASN A 513 -13.89 10.53 1.55
N THR A 514 -14.91 11.28 1.19
CA THR A 514 -14.77 12.56 0.48
C THR A 514 -14.56 13.72 1.45
N TYR A 515 -14.44 13.41 2.76
CA TYR A 515 -14.25 14.39 3.81
C TYR A 515 -12.85 15.01 3.73
N THR A 516 -12.82 16.32 3.75
CA THR A 516 -11.60 17.10 3.92
C THR A 516 -11.75 17.92 5.19
N ALA A 517 -10.80 17.77 6.13
CA ALA A 517 -10.83 18.49 7.38
C ALA A 517 -10.81 20.01 7.13
N SER A 518 -11.61 20.75 7.90
CA SER A 518 -11.64 22.20 7.86
C SER A 518 -10.26 22.79 8.19
N THR A 519 -9.95 23.95 7.64
CA THR A 519 -8.73 24.68 8.03
C THR A 519 -8.79 25.03 9.52
N LYS A 520 -7.74 24.65 10.26
CA LYS A 520 -7.65 25.03 11.69
C LYS A 520 -7.50 26.55 11.81
N PRO A 521 -8.28 27.21 12.70
CA PRO A 521 -8.05 28.62 13.03
C PRO A 521 -6.62 28.87 13.53
N ASP A 522 -6.03 30.02 13.21
CA ASP A 522 -4.62 30.34 13.55
C ASP A 522 -4.29 30.13 15.03
N ASN A 523 -5.16 30.59 15.91
CA ASN A 523 -5.01 30.42 17.36
C ASN A 523 -5.07 28.97 17.82
N LEU A 524 -5.71 28.10 17.08
CA LEU A 524 -5.74 26.65 17.34
C LEU A 524 -4.47 25.97 16.85
N GLY A 525 -3.90 26.43 15.75
CA GLY A 525 -2.65 25.90 15.20
C GLY A 525 -1.48 26.01 16.17
N GLU A 526 -1.34 27.15 16.87
CA GLU A 526 -0.32 27.35 17.92
C GLU A 526 -0.50 26.41 19.12
N LYS A 527 -1.74 26.21 19.56
CA LYS A 527 -2.06 25.27 20.64
C LYS A 527 -1.82 23.84 20.24
N TRP A 528 -2.17 23.50 19.00
CA TRP A 528 -2.04 22.14 18.46
C TRP A 528 -0.63 21.61 18.58
N GLY A 529 0.38 22.35 18.11
CA GLY A 529 1.77 21.93 18.20
C GLY A 529 2.23 21.67 19.64
N LYS A 530 1.84 22.51 20.60
CA LYS A 530 2.17 22.32 22.02
C LYS A 530 1.46 21.13 22.63
N VAL A 531 0.18 20.94 22.30
CA VAL A 531 -0.64 19.83 22.81
C VAL A 531 -0.10 18.49 22.31
N THR A 532 0.17 18.38 21.02
CA THR A 532 0.67 17.13 20.41
C THR A 532 2.07 16.77 20.90
N GLU A 533 2.94 17.76 21.11
CA GLU A 533 4.25 17.55 21.74
C GLU A 533 4.12 16.97 23.17
N ILE A 534 3.21 17.54 23.98
CA ILE A 534 2.95 17.04 25.33
C ILE A 534 2.39 15.61 25.29
N ILE A 535 1.48 15.30 24.35
CA ILE A 535 0.90 13.98 24.21
C ILE A 535 1.98 12.97 23.82
N ARG A 536 2.79 13.24 22.79
CA ARG A 536 3.87 12.32 22.36
C ARG A 536 4.86 12.06 23.49
N ASN A 537 5.45 13.12 24.04
CA ASN A 537 6.45 13.00 25.09
C ASN A 537 5.88 12.34 26.35
N GLY A 538 4.65 12.72 26.73
CA GLY A 538 3.98 12.15 27.90
C GLY A 538 3.58 10.69 27.69
N SER A 539 3.27 10.26 26.46
CA SER A 539 2.99 8.85 26.13
C SER A 539 4.25 8.01 26.31
N TRP A 540 5.37 8.40 25.68
CA TRP A 540 6.65 7.72 25.87
C TRP A 540 7.10 7.73 27.34
N ASP A 541 7.02 8.86 28.03
CA ASP A 541 7.31 8.93 29.48
C ASP A 541 6.47 7.92 30.26
N SER A 542 5.17 7.78 29.93
CA SER A 542 4.27 6.89 30.65
C SER A 542 4.57 5.42 30.39
N VAL A 543 4.88 5.07 29.15
CA VAL A 543 5.29 3.69 28.78
C VAL A 543 6.52 3.24 29.58
N PHE A 544 7.50 4.12 29.81
CA PHE A 544 8.73 3.83 30.56
C PHE A 544 8.63 4.15 32.07
N ALA A 545 7.43 4.07 32.65
CA ALA A 545 7.26 4.17 34.08
C ALA A 545 7.61 2.84 34.78
N GLU A 546 8.37 2.92 35.87
CA GLU A 546 8.87 1.75 36.60
C GLU A 546 7.78 1.04 37.44
N THR A 547 6.71 1.74 37.76
CA THR A 547 5.60 1.21 38.55
C THR A 547 4.25 1.69 38.04
N GLU A 548 3.18 0.93 38.33
CA GLU A 548 1.80 1.35 38.00
C GLU A 548 1.43 2.70 38.66
N LYS A 549 1.92 2.97 39.86
CA LYS A 549 1.71 4.26 40.52
C LYS A 549 2.38 5.39 39.74
N GLU A 550 3.58 5.18 39.28
CA GLU A 550 4.31 6.16 38.47
C GLU A 550 3.64 6.34 37.11
N PHE A 551 3.21 5.27 36.46
CA PHE A 551 2.40 5.35 35.24
C PHE A 551 1.18 6.25 35.43
N ALA A 552 0.38 5.99 36.45
CA ALA A 552 -0.80 6.81 36.75
C ALA A 552 -0.45 8.28 37.02
N GLN A 553 0.67 8.56 37.70
CA GLN A 553 1.15 9.94 37.95
C GLN A 553 1.59 10.64 36.67
N ARG A 554 2.29 9.93 35.76
CA ARG A 554 2.75 10.47 34.46
C ARG A 554 1.56 10.75 33.53
N ILE A 555 0.57 9.85 33.45
CA ILE A 555 -0.69 10.08 32.73
C ILE A 555 -1.44 11.30 33.31
N ALA A 556 -1.58 11.40 34.62
CA ALA A 556 -2.23 12.53 35.24
C ALA A 556 -1.48 13.86 35.00
N ARG A 557 -0.15 13.83 34.94
CA ARG A 557 0.67 14.99 34.57
C ARG A 557 0.44 15.40 33.12
N MET A 558 0.53 14.43 32.18
CA MET A 558 0.29 14.66 30.75
C MET A 558 -1.08 15.31 30.50
N ARG A 559 -2.13 14.80 31.13
CA ARG A 559 -3.48 15.40 31.08
C ARG A 559 -3.52 16.86 31.55
N ARG A 560 -2.96 17.14 32.73
CA ARG A 560 -2.94 18.50 33.26
C ARG A 560 -2.18 19.46 32.36
N ASP A 561 -1.04 19.05 31.84
CA ASP A 561 -0.18 19.89 31.03
C ASP A 561 -0.80 20.12 29.64
N ALA A 562 -1.39 19.08 29.02
CA ALA A 562 -2.14 19.22 27.78
C ALA A 562 -3.39 20.10 27.93
N ASP A 563 -4.15 19.98 29.03
CA ASP A 563 -5.30 20.84 29.32
C ASP A 563 -4.89 22.32 29.44
N ARG A 564 -3.76 22.62 30.11
CA ARG A 564 -3.21 23.99 30.19
C ARG A 564 -2.75 24.52 28.83
N ALA A 565 -2.26 23.64 27.94
CA ALA A 565 -1.84 23.99 26.58
C ALA A 565 -3.02 24.17 25.60
N GLY A 566 -4.24 23.77 25.97
CA GLY A 566 -5.45 23.92 25.14
C GLY A 566 -6.03 22.64 24.58
N TYR A 567 -5.72 21.48 25.15
CA TYR A 567 -6.23 20.17 24.67
C TYR A 567 -7.75 20.14 24.48
N LYS A 568 -8.52 20.71 25.43
CA LYS A 568 -9.98 20.72 25.33
C LYS A 568 -10.50 21.46 24.08
N GLU A 569 -9.77 22.47 23.62
CA GLU A 569 -10.13 23.20 22.41
C GLU A 569 -9.80 22.37 21.16
N CYS A 570 -8.61 21.73 21.14
CA CYS A 570 -8.20 20.82 20.07
C CYS A 570 -9.18 19.64 19.97
N ALA A 571 -9.50 18.98 21.07
CA ALA A 571 -10.45 17.85 21.10
C ALA A 571 -11.87 18.26 20.69
N ARG A 572 -12.32 19.48 21.04
CA ARG A 572 -13.62 20.01 20.59
C ARG A 572 -13.64 20.22 19.08
N TRP A 573 -12.56 20.72 18.51
CA TRP A 573 -12.43 20.85 17.07
C TRP A 573 -12.47 19.47 16.39
N CYS A 574 -11.69 18.49 16.87
CA CYS A 574 -11.73 17.12 16.34
C CYS A 574 -13.13 16.51 16.43
N ARG A 575 -13.85 16.69 17.54
CA ARG A 575 -15.23 16.17 17.69
C ARG A 575 -16.18 16.78 16.67
N ARG A 576 -16.04 18.07 16.36
CA ARG A 576 -16.83 18.71 15.30
C ARG A 576 -16.48 18.14 13.92
N GLU A 577 -15.19 18.01 13.64
CA GLU A 577 -14.72 17.46 12.36
C GLU A 577 -15.11 15.99 12.19
N ALA A 578 -15.10 15.19 13.28
CA ALA A 578 -15.59 13.81 13.27
C ALA A 578 -17.09 13.73 12.91
N ALA A 579 -17.89 14.65 13.41
CA ALA A 579 -19.32 14.74 13.03
C ALA A 579 -19.50 15.11 11.54
N LEU A 580 -18.63 15.97 10.99
CA LEU A 580 -18.65 16.30 9.56
C LEU A 580 -18.19 15.11 8.69
N ARG A 581 -17.16 14.38 9.14
CA ARG A 581 -16.72 13.14 8.50
C ARG A 581 -17.87 12.13 8.45
N LYS A 582 -18.51 11.86 9.58
CA LYS A 582 -19.66 10.96 9.66
C LYS A 582 -20.76 11.35 8.68
N ALA A 583 -21.12 12.64 8.64
CA ALA A 583 -22.14 13.14 7.72
C ALA A 583 -21.75 13.00 6.24
N SER A 584 -20.46 12.93 5.92
CA SER A 584 -19.98 12.70 4.54
C SER A 584 -19.94 11.21 4.15
N GLU A 585 -19.99 10.32 5.14
CA GLU A 585 -19.99 8.87 4.96
C GLU A 585 -21.44 8.29 4.87
N GLU A 586 -22.44 9.06 5.30
CA GLU A 586 -23.89 8.76 5.18
C GLU A 586 -24.43 9.15 3.80
#